data_366fd504375918ad619c7bb0bf0d3428
#
_entry.id   366fd504375918ad619c7bb0bf0d3428
#
_cell.length_a   1.000
_cell.length_b   1.000
_cell.length_c   1.000
_cell.angle_alpha   90.00
_cell.angle_beta   90.00
_cell.angle_gamma   90.00
#
_symmetry.space_group_name_H-M   'P 1'
#
loop_
_entity.id
_entity.type
_entity.pdbx_description
1 polymer ?
#
loop_
_entity_poly.entity_id
_entity_poly.type
_entity_poly.pdbx_seq_one_letter_code
_entity_poly.pdbx_strand_id
1 'polypeptide(L)'
;MAFSATLMMEGGIAKITMAGELDASMTPVFQKEIEQAAAQKAKRLVLLMSNLDYIASAGLRALIFAKQKMGTGIDIYVVGAQRQIMDTLQMTGLDRSVIALETYDAGVIESI
;
A
#
# COMPACT_ATOMS: atom_id res chain seq x y z
N MET A 1 9.51 -4.01 16.00
CA MET A 1 10.36 -4.33 14.84
C MET A 1 10.42 -3.15 13.91
N ALA A 2 11.60 -2.86 13.38
CA ALA A 2 11.75 -1.72 12.48
C ALA A 2 10.93 -1.88 11.20
N PHE A 3 10.40 -0.78 10.70
CA PHE A 3 9.64 -0.78 9.46
C PHE A 3 10.57 -0.82 8.24
N SER A 4 10.15 -1.53 7.21
CA SER A 4 10.81 -1.48 5.90
C SER A 4 9.76 -1.44 4.81
N ALA A 5 10.11 -0.77 3.71
CA ALA A 5 9.28 -0.72 2.50
C ALA A 5 10.21 -0.80 1.29
N THR A 6 9.93 -1.73 0.39
CA THR A 6 10.75 -1.96 -0.81
C THR A 6 9.85 -1.92 -2.03
N LEU A 7 10.16 -1.02 -2.96
CA LEU A 7 9.42 -0.88 -4.22
C LEU A 7 10.03 -1.77 -5.30
N MET A 8 9.18 -2.48 -6.03
CA MET A 8 9.54 -3.18 -7.25
C MET A 8 8.55 -2.79 -8.34
N MET A 9 9.07 -2.39 -9.50
CA MET A 9 8.23 -2.05 -10.66
C MET A 9 8.22 -3.20 -11.64
N GLU A 10 7.04 -3.66 -12.04
CA GLU A 10 6.86 -4.71 -13.04
C GLU A 10 5.68 -4.37 -13.95
N GLY A 11 5.93 -4.15 -15.24
CA GLY A 11 4.86 -3.98 -16.23
C GLY A 11 3.88 -2.84 -15.91
N GLY A 12 4.36 -1.75 -15.36
CA GLY A 12 3.52 -0.62 -14.98
C GLY A 12 2.85 -0.79 -13.61
N ILE A 13 3.16 -1.85 -12.89
CA ILE A 13 2.61 -2.11 -11.56
C ILE A 13 3.70 -1.84 -10.52
N ALA A 14 3.38 -0.99 -9.55
CA ALA A 14 4.27 -0.73 -8.42
C ALA A 14 3.91 -1.67 -7.28
N LYS A 15 4.87 -2.48 -6.84
CA LYS A 15 4.70 -3.40 -5.72
C LYS A 15 5.58 -2.94 -4.57
N ILE A 16 4.97 -2.60 -3.44
CA ILE A 16 5.70 -2.19 -2.25
C ILE A 16 5.53 -3.29 -1.20
N THR A 17 6.63 -3.95 -0.86
CA THR A 17 6.66 -4.94 0.21
C THR A 17 6.90 -4.23 1.53
N MET A 18 6.00 -4.40 2.48
CA MET A 18 6.03 -3.71 3.76
C MET A 18 6.20 -4.71 4.89
N ALA A 19 7.00 -4.36 5.87
CA ALA A 19 7.25 -5.22 7.04
C ALA A 19 7.46 -4.37 8.28
N GLY A 20 7.11 -4.91 9.45
CA GLY A 20 7.32 -4.28 10.73
C GLY A 20 6.20 -3.34 11.12
N GLU A 21 6.53 -2.23 11.76
CA GLU A 21 5.55 -1.29 12.32
C GLU A 21 5.62 0.05 11.60
N LEU A 22 4.57 0.37 10.89
CA LEU A 22 4.46 1.67 10.21
C LEU A 22 3.90 2.70 11.20
N ASP A 23 4.78 3.20 12.06
CA ASP A 23 4.44 4.27 12.99
C ASP A 23 4.63 5.64 12.33
N ALA A 24 4.32 6.70 13.07
CA ALA A 24 4.39 8.05 12.53
C ALA A 24 5.79 8.42 12.06
N SER A 25 6.84 7.96 12.77
CA SER A 25 8.23 8.30 12.44
C SER A 25 8.70 7.63 11.15
N MET A 26 8.09 6.50 10.77
CA MET A 26 8.47 5.74 9.58
C MET A 26 7.61 6.06 8.36
N THR A 27 6.58 6.87 8.53
CA THR A 27 5.70 7.27 7.41
C THR A 27 6.47 7.90 6.24
N PRO A 28 7.49 8.77 6.46
CA PRO A 28 8.26 9.31 5.33
C PRO A 28 8.95 8.25 4.49
N VAL A 29 9.36 7.13 5.09
CA VAL A 29 9.97 6.00 4.36
C VAL A 29 8.96 5.42 3.36
N PHE A 30 7.74 5.20 3.80
CA PHE A 30 6.67 4.69 2.96
C PHE A 30 6.29 5.70 1.87
N GLN A 31 6.13 6.97 2.24
CA GLN A 31 5.80 8.04 1.28
C GLN A 31 6.83 8.16 0.17
N LYS A 32 8.11 7.99 0.49
CA LYS A 32 9.17 8.06 -0.50
C LYS A 32 8.99 6.99 -1.57
N GLU A 33 8.62 5.77 -1.17
CA GLU A 33 8.39 4.69 -2.13
C GLU A 33 7.16 4.98 -2.99
N ILE A 34 6.12 5.55 -2.40
CA ILE A 34 4.93 5.97 -3.16
C ILE A 34 5.30 7.04 -4.19
N GLU A 35 6.12 8.01 -3.81
CA GLU A 35 6.57 9.07 -4.72
C GLU A 35 7.37 8.52 -5.88
N GLN A 36 8.22 7.51 -5.63
CA GLN A 36 8.98 6.87 -6.69
C GLN A 36 8.07 6.09 -7.64
N ALA A 37 7.05 5.43 -7.11
CA ALA A 37 6.06 4.74 -7.95
C ALA A 37 5.32 5.74 -8.84
N ALA A 38 4.94 6.88 -8.28
CA ALA A 38 4.27 7.95 -9.03
C ALA A 38 5.18 8.53 -10.12
N ALA A 39 6.47 8.74 -9.79
CA ALA A 39 7.44 9.25 -10.76
C ALA A 39 7.64 8.32 -11.94
N GLN A 40 7.48 7.01 -11.71
CA GLN A 40 7.57 6.00 -12.78
C GLN A 40 6.23 5.76 -13.46
N LYS A 41 5.20 6.56 -13.14
CA LYS A 41 3.88 6.53 -13.76
C LYS A 41 3.22 5.15 -13.63
N ALA A 42 3.32 4.54 -12.45
CA ALA A 42 2.67 3.26 -12.19
C ALA A 42 1.16 3.38 -12.40
N LYS A 43 0.58 2.35 -13.01
CA LYS A 43 -0.85 2.30 -13.30
C LYS A 43 -1.64 1.66 -12.18
N ARG A 44 -1.00 0.82 -11.38
CA ARG A 44 -1.57 0.17 -10.21
C ARG A 44 -0.55 0.16 -9.08
N LEU A 45 -1.05 0.20 -7.86
CA LEU A 45 -0.22 0.12 -6.67
C LEU A 45 -0.62 -1.11 -5.87
N VAL A 46 0.35 -1.96 -5.55
CA VAL A 46 0.14 -3.16 -4.74
C VAL A 46 0.94 -3.03 -3.47
N LEU A 47 0.25 -3.13 -2.34
CA LEU A 47 0.88 -3.07 -1.02
C LEU A 47 0.86 -4.48 -0.42
N LEU A 48 2.04 -5.10 -0.35
CA LEU A 48 2.19 -6.45 0.19
C LEU A 48 2.41 -6.32 1.70
N MET A 49 1.37 -6.65 2.46
CA MET A 49 1.31 -6.36 3.89
C MET A 49 1.38 -7.60 4.79
N SER A 50 1.74 -8.76 4.26
CA SER A 50 1.74 -10.00 5.05
C SER A 50 2.63 -9.90 6.29
N ASN A 51 3.70 -9.13 6.23
CA ASN A 51 4.64 -8.96 7.33
C ASN A 51 4.51 -7.60 8.04
N LEU A 52 3.45 -6.86 7.72
CA LEU A 52 3.18 -5.58 8.40
C LEU A 52 2.38 -5.86 9.68
N ASP A 53 2.91 -5.45 10.81
CA ASP A 53 2.33 -5.76 12.12
C ASP A 53 1.49 -4.62 12.69
N TYR A 54 1.72 -3.38 12.23
CA TYR A 54 1.05 -2.22 12.79
C TYR A 54 1.05 -1.08 11.77
N ILE A 55 -0.03 -0.30 11.78
CA ILE A 55 -0.13 0.93 10.97
C ILE A 55 -0.75 2.03 11.82
N ALA A 56 -0.03 3.15 11.94
CA ALA A 56 -0.50 4.34 12.65
C ALA A 56 -1.39 5.21 11.76
N SER A 57 -2.07 6.17 12.36
CA SER A 57 -2.92 7.14 11.64
C SER A 57 -2.17 7.84 10.52
N ALA A 58 -0.90 8.20 10.75
CA ALA A 58 -0.08 8.85 9.73
C ALA A 58 0.16 7.92 8.54
N GLY A 59 0.31 6.61 8.79
CA GLY A 59 0.44 5.61 7.72
C GLY A 59 -0.84 5.48 6.91
N LEU A 60 -1.99 5.56 7.58
CA LEU A 60 -3.29 5.54 6.89
C LEU A 60 -3.44 6.75 5.97
N ARG A 61 -3.00 7.93 6.44
CA ARG A 61 -3.01 9.13 5.59
C ARG A 61 -2.10 8.98 4.37
N ALA A 62 -1.04 8.20 4.49
CA ALA A 62 -0.15 7.93 3.36
C ALA A 62 -0.87 7.14 2.25
N LEU A 63 -1.85 6.31 2.58
CA LEU A 63 -2.69 5.66 1.56
C LEU A 63 -3.51 6.68 0.79
N ILE A 64 -4.05 7.68 1.48
CA ILE A 64 -4.77 8.78 0.83
C ILE A 64 -3.81 9.59 -0.03
N PHE A 65 -2.62 9.86 0.47
CA PHE A 65 -1.56 10.55 -0.26
C PHE A 65 -1.22 9.79 -1.56
N ALA A 66 -1.19 8.47 -1.52
CA ALA A 66 -0.91 7.67 -2.71
C ALA A 66 -1.95 7.91 -3.80
N LYS A 67 -3.23 7.96 -3.44
CA LYS A 67 -4.30 8.27 -4.40
C LYS A 67 -4.12 9.65 -5.01
N GLN A 68 -3.77 10.63 -4.19
CA GLN A 68 -3.58 12.00 -4.67
C GLN A 68 -2.36 12.11 -5.58
N LYS A 69 -1.27 11.44 -5.23
CA LYS A 69 0.00 11.54 -5.95
C LYS A 69 -0.04 10.78 -7.27
N MET A 70 -0.67 9.61 -7.28
CA MET A 70 -0.70 8.71 -8.45
C MET A 70 -1.94 8.91 -9.32
N GLY A 71 -2.91 9.66 -8.84
CA GLY A 71 -4.18 9.89 -9.54
C GLY A 71 -5.33 9.17 -8.87
N THR A 72 -6.49 9.81 -8.80
CA THR A 72 -7.66 9.28 -8.09
C THR A 72 -8.24 8.03 -8.73
N GLY A 73 -7.94 7.78 -10.01
CA GLY A 73 -8.40 6.59 -10.72
C GLY A 73 -7.51 5.37 -10.54
N ILE A 74 -6.41 5.49 -9.81
CA ILE A 74 -5.52 4.34 -9.62
C ILE A 74 -6.15 3.31 -8.69
N ASP A 75 -5.97 2.03 -9.02
CA ASP A 75 -6.36 0.95 -8.12
C ASP A 75 -5.22 0.65 -7.16
N ILE A 76 -5.54 0.63 -5.87
CA ILE A 76 -4.60 0.26 -4.81
C ILE A 76 -5.05 -1.08 -4.25
N TYR A 77 -4.17 -2.08 -4.35
CA TYR A 77 -4.41 -3.43 -3.83
C TYR A 77 -3.66 -3.58 -2.51
N VAL A 78 -4.36 -4.11 -1.50
CA VAL A 78 -3.77 -4.49 -0.22
C VAL A 78 -3.79 -6.00 -0.15
N VAL A 79 -2.61 -6.62 -0.13
CA VAL A 79 -2.47 -8.07 -0.23
C VAL A 79 -1.95 -8.63 1.09
N GLY A 80 -2.67 -9.60 1.63
CA GLY A 80 -2.23 -10.37 2.79
C GLY A 80 -2.25 -9.61 4.10
N ALA A 81 -2.98 -8.49 4.21
CA ALA A 81 -3.03 -7.72 5.44
C ALA A 81 -3.50 -8.56 6.60
N GLN A 82 -2.80 -8.49 7.72
CA GLN A 82 -3.19 -9.16 8.94
C GLN A 82 -4.50 -8.58 9.47
N ARG A 83 -5.21 -9.36 10.28
CA ARG A 83 -6.54 -8.99 10.74
C ARG A 83 -6.58 -7.62 11.42
N GLN A 84 -5.61 -7.31 12.27
CA GLN A 84 -5.57 -6.03 12.97
C GLN A 84 -5.40 -4.85 11.99
N ILE A 85 -4.70 -5.06 10.89
CA ILE A 85 -4.55 -4.04 9.85
C ILE A 85 -5.88 -3.86 9.11
N MET A 86 -6.54 -4.97 8.73
CA MET A 86 -7.84 -4.90 8.07
C MET A 86 -8.90 -4.26 8.96
N ASP A 87 -8.90 -4.57 10.27
CA ASP A 87 -9.81 -3.95 11.21
C ASP A 87 -9.63 -2.43 11.24
N THR A 88 -8.38 -1.97 11.24
CA THR A 88 -8.06 -0.54 11.22
C THR A 88 -8.56 0.12 9.93
N LEU A 89 -8.35 -0.52 8.79
CA LEU A 89 -8.84 -0.01 7.50
C LEU A 89 -10.36 0.10 7.49
N GLN A 90 -11.04 -0.91 8.04
CA GLN A 90 -12.51 -0.91 8.10
C GLN A 90 -13.04 0.17 9.02
N MET A 91 -12.42 0.33 10.19
CA MET A 91 -12.84 1.34 11.16
C MET A 91 -12.72 2.77 10.63
N THR A 92 -11.76 3.02 9.78
CA THR A 92 -11.52 4.34 9.20
C THR A 92 -12.24 4.55 7.86
N GLY A 93 -12.87 3.50 7.33
CA GLY A 93 -13.53 3.55 6.01
C GLY A 93 -12.57 3.45 4.84
N LEU A 94 -11.27 3.32 5.08
CA LEU A 94 -10.26 3.24 4.02
C LEU A 94 -10.31 1.93 3.26
N ASP A 95 -10.94 0.90 3.81
CA ASP A 95 -11.18 -0.36 3.09
C ASP A 95 -11.98 -0.16 1.80
N ARG A 96 -12.74 0.94 1.72
CA ARG A 96 -13.51 1.29 0.51
C ARG A 96 -12.64 1.93 -0.57
N SER A 97 -11.47 2.41 -0.20
CA SER A 97 -10.54 3.07 -1.13
C SER A 97 -9.50 2.12 -1.69
N VAL A 98 -9.46 0.89 -1.21
CA VAL A 98 -8.49 -0.12 -1.63
C VAL A 98 -9.21 -1.41 -1.98
N ILE A 99 -8.51 -2.29 -2.71
CA ILE A 99 -9.00 -3.63 -3.05
C ILE A 99 -8.20 -4.61 -2.21
N ALA A 100 -8.85 -5.23 -1.22
CA ALA A 100 -8.18 -6.15 -0.30
C ALA A 100 -8.23 -7.57 -0.86
N LEU A 101 -7.06 -8.23 -0.91
CA LEU A 101 -6.92 -9.61 -1.34
C LEU A 101 -6.14 -10.38 -0.27
N GLU A 102 -6.50 -11.63 -0.04
CA GLU A 102 -5.77 -12.48 0.91
C GLU A 102 -4.41 -12.88 0.37
N THR A 103 -4.34 -13.14 -0.95
CA THR A 103 -3.10 -13.51 -1.64
C THR A 103 -2.98 -12.71 -2.92
N TYR A 104 -1.76 -12.62 -3.45
CA TYR A 104 -1.49 -11.95 -4.71
C TYR A 104 -2.20 -12.69 -5.85
N ASP A 105 -3.07 -12.00 -6.56
CA ASP A 105 -3.83 -12.57 -7.67
C ASP A 105 -3.40 -11.87 -8.97
N ALA A 106 -2.52 -12.52 -9.72
CA ALA A 106 -1.99 -11.98 -10.96
C ALA A 106 -3.10 -11.74 -11.99
N GLY A 107 -4.12 -12.61 -12.03
CA GLY A 107 -5.24 -12.46 -12.96
C GLY A 107 -6.04 -11.18 -12.73
N VAL A 108 -6.10 -10.70 -11.49
CA VAL A 108 -6.78 -9.46 -11.14
C VAL A 108 -5.84 -8.27 -11.24
N ILE A 109 -4.65 -8.39 -10.65
CA ILE A 109 -3.72 -7.26 -10.48
C ILE A 109 -3.02 -6.91 -11.80
N GLU A 110 -2.66 -7.90 -12.60
CA GLU A 110 -1.83 -7.71 -13.79
C GLU A 110 -2.63 -7.59 -15.08
N SER A 111 -3.94 -7.55 -15.00
CA SER A 111 -4.84 -7.45 -16.15
C SER A 111 -5.02 -5.99 -16.61
N ILE A 112 -3.94 -5.35 -17.03
CA ILE A 112 -3.96 -3.95 -17.52
C ILE A 112 -3.53 -3.86 -18.98
#